data_a1be22e7e7c25fa43812210c8bd36618
#
_entry.id   a1be22e7e7c25fa43812210c8bd36618
#
_cell.length_a   1.000
_cell.length_b   1.000
_cell.length_c   1.000
_cell.angle_alpha   90.00
_cell.angle_beta   90.00
_cell.angle_gamma   90.00
#
_symmetry.space_group_name_H-M   'P 1'
#
loop_
_entity.id
_entity.type
_entity.pdbx_description
1 polymer ?
#
loop_
_entity_poly.entity_id
_entity_poly.type
_entity_poly.pdbx_seq_one_letter_code
_entity_poly.pdbx_strand_id
1 'polypeptide(L)' 'MKAYNLTSNNGNKIPNQLEIIDNNGTKYFQSYNSIIIKQTINNTYLDSYYYNYSRTTSKYRNIFLKII' A
#
# COMPACT_ATOMS: atom_id res chain seq x y z
N MET A 1 12.91 -5.60 8.29
CA MET A 1 11.56 -5.11 7.88
C MET A 1 11.44 -3.63 8.20
N LYS A 2 10.93 -2.86 7.27
CA LYS A 2 10.73 -1.42 7.45
C LYS A 2 9.30 -1.06 7.08
N ALA A 3 8.71 -0.11 7.80
CA ALA A 3 7.36 0.35 7.56
C ALA A 3 7.34 1.87 7.47
N TYR A 4 6.67 2.40 6.46
CA TYR A 4 6.58 3.82 6.21
C TYR A 4 5.13 4.21 5.99
N ASN A 5 4.72 5.36 6.53
CA ASN A 5 3.43 5.92 6.12
C ASN A 5 3.51 6.38 4.66
N LEU A 6 2.44 6.17 3.91
CA LEU A 6 2.32 6.82 2.61
C LEU A 6 2.27 8.32 2.80
N THR A 7 2.69 9.04 1.78
CA THR A 7 2.79 10.50 1.83
C THR A 7 1.85 11.10 0.79
N SER A 8 1.13 12.14 1.18
CA SER A 8 0.27 12.87 0.26
C SER A 8 1.10 13.71 -0.70
N ASN A 9 0.43 14.28 -1.71
CA ASN A 9 1.09 15.17 -2.68
C ASN A 9 1.74 16.39 -2.02
N ASN A 10 1.25 16.78 -0.83
CA ASN A 10 1.80 17.91 -0.08
C ASN A 10 2.94 17.48 0.85
N GLY A 11 3.35 16.23 0.82
CA GLY A 11 4.43 15.74 1.66
C GLY A 11 4.02 15.34 3.07
N ASN A 12 2.73 15.35 3.38
CA ASN A 12 2.24 14.98 4.71
C ASN A 12 2.04 13.48 4.82
N LYS A 13 2.37 12.93 5.99
CA LYS A 13 2.13 11.52 6.27
C LYS A 13 0.64 11.23 6.30
N ILE A 14 0.24 10.11 5.70
CA ILE A 14 -1.15 9.68 5.68
C ILE A 14 -1.31 8.63 6.78
N PRO A 15 -2.15 8.85 7.78
CA PRO A 15 -2.33 7.87 8.86
C PRO A 15 -2.98 6.59 8.34
N ASN A 16 -2.60 5.46 8.93
CA ASN A 16 -3.18 4.14 8.67
C ASN A 16 -2.97 3.59 7.26
N GLN A 17 -2.14 4.23 6.45
CA GLN A 17 -1.80 3.78 5.10
C GLN A 17 -0.29 3.56 5.05
N LEU A 18 0.13 2.30 5.04
CA LEU A 18 1.53 1.96 5.23
C LEU A 18 2.11 1.21 4.05
N GLU A 19 3.35 1.53 3.72
CA GLU A 19 4.19 0.70 2.86
C GLU A 19 5.14 -0.07 3.75
N ILE A 20 5.15 -1.39 3.64
CA ILE A 20 6.02 -2.26 4.43
C ILE A 20 6.98 -2.96 3.47
N ILE A 21 8.26 -2.96 3.80
CA ILE A 21 9.28 -3.63 3.00
C ILE A 21 9.94 -4.67 3.89
N ASP A 22 9.87 -5.95 3.48
CA ASP A 22 10.50 -7.02 4.24
C ASP A 22 11.97 -7.19 3.87
N ASN A 23 12.64 -8.16 4.50
CA ASN A 23 14.07 -8.38 4.30
C ASN A 23 14.41 -8.89 2.89
N ASN A 24 13.43 -9.38 2.16
CA ASN A 24 13.61 -9.88 0.79
C ASN A 24 13.30 -8.82 -0.27
N GLY A 25 12.95 -7.60 0.16
CA GLY A 25 12.58 -6.54 -0.76
C GLY A 25 11.13 -6.59 -1.22
N THR A 26 10.34 -7.50 -0.66
CA THR A 26 8.91 -7.55 -0.97
C THR A 26 8.20 -6.39 -0.31
N LYS A 27 7.37 -5.69 -1.07
CA LYS A 27 6.61 -4.55 -0.57
C LYS A 27 5.16 -4.93 -0.33
N TYR A 28 4.59 -4.34 0.71
CA TYR A 28 3.19 -4.55 1.06
C TYR A 28 2.53 -3.19 1.23
N PHE A 29 1.30 -3.06 0.76
CA PHE A 29 0.46 -1.93 1.12
C PHE A 29 -0.55 -2.40 2.15
N GLN A 30 -0.52 -1.80 3.33
CA GLN A 30 -1.47 -2.06 4.41
C GLN A 30 -2.35 -0.83 4.60
N SER A 31 -3.67 -1.05 4.52
CA SER A 31 -4.65 -0.02 4.82
C SER A 31 -5.36 -0.42 6.11
N TYR A 32 -5.20 0.38 7.14
CA TYR A 32 -5.66 0.06 8.50
C TYR A 32 -5.05 -1.27 8.95
N ASN A 33 -5.84 -2.31 9.14
CA ASN A 33 -5.35 -3.61 9.61
C ASN A 33 -5.27 -4.68 8.52
N SER A 34 -5.45 -4.29 7.25
CA SER A 34 -5.54 -5.24 6.15
C SER A 34 -4.44 -5.03 5.13
N ILE A 35 -3.80 -6.12 4.71
CA ILE A 35 -2.84 -6.09 3.61
C ILE A 35 -3.64 -6.11 2.31
N ILE A 36 -3.48 -5.07 1.51
CA ILE A 36 -4.23 -4.88 0.27
C ILE A 36 -3.42 -5.36 -0.93
N ILE A 37 -2.12 -5.12 -0.92
CA ILE A 37 -1.23 -5.44 -2.05
C ILE A 37 0.04 -6.07 -1.52
N LYS A 38 0.52 -7.10 -2.23
CA LYS A 38 1.85 -7.67 -2.05
C LYS A 38 2.57 -7.55 -3.38
N GLN A 39 3.71 -6.89 -3.40
CA GLN A 39 4.47 -6.68 -4.63
C GLN A 39 5.87 -7.27 -4.48
N THR A 40 6.12 -8.36 -5.22
CA THR A 40 7.46 -8.94 -5.33
C THR A 40 8.17 -8.32 -6.53
N ILE A 41 9.43 -8.75 -6.75
CA ILE A 41 10.21 -8.23 -7.88
C ILE A 41 9.56 -8.54 -9.24
N ASN A 42 8.80 -9.63 -9.33
CA ASN A 42 8.22 -10.07 -10.61
C ASN A 42 6.70 -9.98 -10.67
N ASN A 43 6.03 -9.88 -9.54
CA ASN A 43 4.57 -10.01 -9.49
C ASN A 43 3.94 -9.03 -8.51
N THR A 44 2.71 -8.63 -8.82
CA THR A 44 1.87 -7.83 -7.92
C THR A 44 0.62 -8.63 -7.63
N TYR A 45 0.36 -8.87 -6.35
CA TYR A 45 -0.80 -9.61 -5.87
C TYR A 45 -1.76 -8.65 -5.19
N LEU A 46 -3.04 -8.73 -5.53
CA LEU A 46 -4.08 -7.86 -5.00
C LEU A 46 -5.04 -8.69 -4.18
N ASP A 47 -5.44 -8.17 -3.02
CA ASP A 47 -6.46 -8.85 -2.22
C ASP A 47 -7.82 -8.70 -2.90
N SER A 48 -8.48 -9.82 -3.20
CA SER A 48 -9.73 -9.81 -3.95
C SER A 48 -10.88 -9.20 -3.16
N TYR A 49 -10.81 -9.22 -1.83
CA TYR A 49 -11.84 -8.66 -0.98
C TYR A 49 -11.62 -7.18 -0.69
N TYR A 50 -10.40 -6.81 -0.28
CA TYR A 50 -10.11 -5.46 0.19
C TYR A 50 -9.60 -4.52 -0.90
N TYR A 51 -9.31 -5.02 -2.09
CA TYR A 51 -8.72 -4.21 -3.17
C TYR A 51 -9.56 -2.98 -3.48
N ASN A 52 -10.87 -3.12 -3.54
CA ASN A 52 -11.80 -2.02 -3.78
C ASN A 52 -12.74 -1.79 -2.60
N TYR A 53 -12.25 -2.04 -1.38
CA TYR A 53 -13.07 -2.00 -0.19
C TYR A 53 -13.72 -0.63 0.04
N SER A 54 -13.01 0.45 -0.21
CA SER A 54 -13.53 1.80 -0.03
C SER A 54 -12.82 2.77 -0.97
N ARG A 55 -13.38 3.97 -1.12
CA ARG A 55 -12.74 5.03 -1.91
C ARG A 55 -11.39 5.42 -1.31
N THR A 56 -11.32 5.47 0.01
CA THR A 56 -10.09 5.79 0.71
C THR A 56 -9.00 4.76 0.41
N THR A 57 -9.32 3.48 0.54
CA THR A 57 -8.38 2.40 0.24
C THR A 57 -7.95 2.47 -1.23
N SER A 58 -8.89 2.67 -2.15
CA SER A 58 -8.59 2.76 -3.58
C SER A 58 -7.68 3.93 -3.91
N LYS A 59 -7.90 5.07 -3.28
CA LYS A 59 -7.05 6.25 -3.48
C LYS A 59 -5.61 5.96 -3.08
N TYR A 60 -5.39 5.39 -1.91
CA TYR A 60 -4.04 5.15 -1.40
C TYR A 60 -3.39 3.94 -2.07
N ARG A 61 -4.18 2.95 -2.47
CA ARG A 61 -3.70 1.87 -3.32
C ARG A 61 -3.05 2.44 -4.60
N ASN A 62 -3.70 3.40 -5.24
CA ASN A 62 -3.16 4.02 -6.44
C ASN A 62 -1.87 4.79 -6.16
N ILE A 63 -1.78 5.44 -5.01
CA ILE A 63 -0.53 6.10 -4.59
C ILE A 63 0.58 5.07 -4.42
N PHE A 64 0.30 3.95 -3.75
CA PHE A 64 1.27 2.88 -3.55
C PHE A 64 1.76 2.33 -4.89
N LEU A 65 0.85 2.08 -5.82
CA LEU A 65 1.17 1.55 -7.15
C LEU A 65 1.73 2.61 -8.09
N LYS A 66 1.71 3.88 -7.68
CA LYS A 66 2.13 5.03 -8.49
C LYS A 66 1.31 5.17 -9.77
N ILE A 67 0.03 4.86 -9.65
CA ILE A 67 -0.95 5.05 -10.72
C ILE A 67 -1.58 6.44 -10.54
N ILE A 68 -1.57 7.22 -11.61
CA ILE A 68 -2.13 8.57 -11.58
C ILE A 68 -3.54 8.57 -12.14
#